data_f00303d3458fef3f83b06b0f6b242e18
#
_entry.id   f00303d3458fef3f83b06b0f6b242e18
#
_cell.length_a   1.000
_cell.length_b   1.000
_cell.length_c   1.000
_cell.angle_alpha   90.00
_cell.angle_beta   90.00
_cell.angle_gamma   90.00
#
_symmetry.space_group_name_H-M   'P 1'
#
loop_
_entity.id
_entity.type
_entity.pdbx_description
1 polymer ?
#
loop_
_entity_poly.entity_id
_entity_poly.type
_entity_poly.pdbx_seq_one_letter_code
_entity_poly.pdbx_strand_id
1 'polypeptide(L)'
;MELYVRSETVVCRIIAGETLIVPIGKGVGDLASIYSLNPVATTIWEAISNPRSKREIVQVIAREFEGESAEIERDLEVFLGEMESVGLVTAVRMAASS
;
A
#
# COMPACT_ATOMS: atom_id res chain seq x y z
N MET A 1 7.00 -2.87 16.26
CA MET A 1 5.83 -2.64 15.41
C MET A 1 6.27 -2.24 14.01
N GLU A 2 5.76 -2.90 12.99
CA GLU A 2 6.06 -2.52 11.63
C GLU A 2 5.02 -1.54 11.11
N LEU A 3 5.49 -0.48 10.48
CA LEU A 3 4.66 0.49 9.81
C LEU A 3 4.97 0.44 8.32
N TYR A 4 3.97 0.67 7.50
CA TYR A 4 4.10 0.64 6.05
C TYR A 4 3.87 2.02 5.48
N VAL A 5 4.71 2.42 4.55
CA VAL A 5 4.61 3.72 3.89
C VAL A 5 4.92 3.55 2.41
N ARG A 6 4.19 4.26 1.58
CA ARG A 6 4.39 4.19 0.13
C ARG A 6 5.61 4.99 -0.29
N SER A 7 6.20 4.62 -1.42
CA SER A 7 7.32 5.35 -2.00
C SER A 7 6.87 6.74 -2.47
N GLU A 8 7.77 7.71 -2.34
CA GLU A 8 7.53 9.06 -2.85
C GLU A 8 8.03 9.24 -4.29
N THR A 9 8.79 8.26 -4.80
CA THR A 9 9.37 8.35 -6.14
C THR A 9 8.47 7.71 -7.19
N VAL A 10 7.19 8.07 -7.14
CA VAL A 10 6.18 7.59 -8.10
C VAL A 10 5.24 8.73 -8.46
N VAL A 11 4.64 8.64 -9.63
CA VAL A 11 3.54 9.52 -10.03
C VAL A 11 2.26 8.68 -9.97
N CYS A 12 1.26 9.18 -9.29
CA CYS A 12 -0.03 8.50 -9.18
C CYS A 12 -1.11 9.29 -9.86
N ARG A 13 -2.00 8.59 -10.58
CA ARG A 13 -3.18 9.19 -11.18
C ARG A 13 -4.37 8.30 -10.89
N ILE A 14 -5.49 8.93 -10.60
CA ILE A 14 -6.73 8.20 -10.36
C ILE A 14 -7.63 8.40 -11.57
N ILE A 15 -7.98 7.30 -12.23
CA ILE A 15 -8.83 7.31 -13.42
C ILE A 15 -9.96 6.30 -13.20
N ALA A 16 -11.19 6.79 -13.20
CA ALA A 16 -12.39 5.93 -13.05
C ALA A 16 -12.33 5.05 -11.80
N GLY A 17 -11.83 5.58 -10.70
CA GLY A 17 -11.75 4.84 -9.43
C GLY A 17 -10.55 3.91 -9.30
N GLU A 18 -9.73 3.81 -10.33
CA GLU A 18 -8.50 3.02 -10.28
C GLU A 18 -7.29 3.94 -10.17
N THR A 19 -6.31 3.51 -9.39
CA THR A 19 -5.06 4.25 -9.25
C THR A 19 -4.02 3.64 -10.18
N LEU A 20 -3.39 4.50 -10.98
CA LEU A 20 -2.25 4.12 -11.81
C LEU A 20 -0.99 4.67 -11.15
N ILE A 21 0.00 3.82 -10.98
CA ILE A 21 1.28 4.19 -10.37
C ILE A 21 2.38 4.06 -11.42
N VAL A 22 3.09 5.15 -11.65
CA VAL A 22 4.21 5.18 -12.58
C VAL A 22 5.48 5.46 -11.77
N PRO A 23 6.38 4.46 -11.62
CA PRO A 23 7.65 4.68 -10.93
C PRO A 23 8.52 5.66 -11.71
N ILE A 24 9.15 6.59 -11.02
CA ILE A 24 10.03 7.60 -11.64
C ILE A 24 11.43 7.62 -11.05
N GLY A 25 11.67 6.82 -9.99
CA GLY A 25 12.96 6.79 -9.32
C GLY A 25 13.69 5.46 -9.51
N LYS A 26 15.02 5.48 -9.36
CA LYS A 26 15.80 4.26 -9.41
C LYS A 26 15.51 3.40 -8.19
N GLY A 27 15.46 2.08 -8.38
CA GLY A 27 15.22 1.14 -7.30
C GLY A 27 13.78 1.04 -6.88
N VAL A 28 12.86 1.68 -7.60
CA VAL A 28 11.44 1.65 -7.32
C VAL A 28 10.72 0.98 -8.47
N GLY A 29 10.23 -0.24 -8.25
CA GLY A 29 9.49 -0.98 -9.25
C GLY A 29 10.25 -1.19 -10.55
N ASP A 30 9.55 -1.65 -11.56
CA ASP A 30 10.09 -1.74 -12.92
C ASP A 30 9.69 -0.46 -13.64
N LEU A 31 10.68 0.33 -14.06
CA LEU A 31 10.43 1.61 -14.74
C LEU A 31 9.66 1.46 -16.05
N ALA A 32 9.65 0.27 -16.63
CA ALA A 32 8.88 0.00 -17.84
C ALA A 32 7.43 -0.39 -17.54
N SER A 33 7.08 -0.58 -16.27
CA SER A 33 5.76 -1.04 -15.87
C SER A 33 4.92 0.07 -15.27
N ILE A 34 3.62 0.00 -15.52
CA ILE A 34 2.64 0.85 -14.86
C ILE A 34 1.80 -0.09 -14.00
N TYR A 35 1.64 0.27 -12.73
CA TYR A 35 0.87 -0.54 -11.79
C TYR A 35 -0.54 0.02 -11.68
N SER A 36 -1.53 -0.87 -11.80
CA SER A 36 -2.93 -0.48 -11.68
C SER A 36 -3.51 -1.09 -10.42
N LEU A 37 -4.14 -0.26 -9.60
CA LEU A 37 -4.73 -0.69 -8.34
C LEU A 37 -6.25 -0.62 -8.42
N ASN A 38 -6.92 -1.71 -8.01
CA ASN A 38 -8.37 -1.71 -7.90
C ASN A 38 -8.80 -0.82 -6.71
N PRO A 39 -10.12 -0.58 -6.50
CA PRO A 39 -10.57 0.30 -5.42
C PRO A 39 -10.06 -0.06 -4.03
N VAL A 40 -10.01 -1.34 -3.68
CA VAL A 40 -9.51 -1.76 -2.36
C VAL A 40 -8.01 -1.45 -2.24
N ALA A 41 -7.23 -1.81 -3.25
CA ALA A 41 -5.80 -1.52 -3.27
C ALA A 41 -5.52 -0.01 -3.28
N THR A 42 -6.38 0.77 -3.95
CA THR A 42 -6.29 2.22 -3.95
C THR A 42 -6.47 2.77 -2.54
N THR A 43 -7.45 2.25 -1.79
CA THR A 43 -7.68 2.65 -0.41
C THR A 43 -6.46 2.36 0.47
N ILE A 44 -5.85 1.19 0.28
CA ILE A 44 -4.62 0.83 1.00
C ILE A 44 -3.51 1.82 0.66
N TRP A 45 -3.32 2.09 -0.61
CA TRP A 45 -2.27 3.00 -1.10
C TRP A 45 -2.42 4.40 -0.52
N GLU A 46 -3.65 4.91 -0.47
CA GLU A 46 -3.90 6.22 0.13
C GLU A 46 -3.67 6.22 1.63
N ALA A 47 -4.04 5.13 2.31
CA ALA A 47 -3.85 5.02 3.76
C ALA A 47 -2.39 5.06 4.15
N ILE A 48 -1.48 4.57 3.32
CA ILE A 48 -0.06 4.52 3.63
C ILE A 48 0.73 5.72 3.07
N SER A 49 0.05 6.82 2.79
CA SER A 49 0.75 8.08 2.47
C SER A 49 1.55 8.56 3.67
N ASN A 50 1.14 8.16 4.87
CA ASN A 50 1.93 8.30 6.10
C ASN A 50 2.14 6.89 6.66
N PRO A 51 3.21 6.66 7.44
CA PRO A 51 3.44 5.33 7.99
C PRO A 51 2.27 4.85 8.84
N ARG A 52 1.81 3.62 8.58
CA ARG A 52 0.69 3.01 9.30
C ARG A 52 0.92 1.53 9.53
N SER A 53 0.39 1.03 10.64
CA SER A 53 0.44 -0.40 10.94
C SER A 53 -0.62 -1.15 10.13
N LYS A 54 -0.44 -2.46 10.00
CA LYS A 54 -1.45 -3.30 9.35
C LYS A 54 -2.82 -3.14 9.99
N ARG A 55 -2.87 -3.08 11.32
CA ARG A 55 -4.12 -2.92 12.06
C ARG A 55 -4.84 -1.64 11.65
N GLU A 56 -4.12 -0.54 11.55
CA GLU A 56 -4.71 0.73 11.13
C GLU A 56 -5.24 0.65 9.70
N ILE A 57 -4.49 0.01 8.82
CA ILE A 57 -4.91 -0.16 7.42
C ILE A 57 -6.17 -1.01 7.33
N VAL A 58 -6.22 -2.11 8.08
CA VAL A 58 -7.42 -2.98 8.11
C VAL A 58 -8.63 -2.18 8.58
N GLN A 59 -8.47 -1.33 9.59
CA GLN A 59 -9.57 -0.50 10.08
C GLN A 59 -10.09 0.46 9.01
N VAL A 60 -9.19 1.05 8.22
CA VAL A 60 -9.59 1.94 7.13
C VAL A 60 -10.37 1.17 6.06
N ILE A 61 -9.90 0.00 5.68
CA ILE A 61 -10.57 -0.83 4.68
C ILE A 61 -11.94 -1.25 5.19
N ALA A 62 -12.02 -1.68 6.44
CA ALA A 62 -13.27 -2.16 7.03
C ALA A 62 -14.37 -1.08 7.09
N ARG A 63 -13.98 0.19 7.12
CA ARG A 63 -14.94 1.29 7.10
C ARG A 63 -15.55 1.52 5.73
N GLU A 64 -14.81 1.23 4.68
CA GLU A 64 -15.23 1.54 3.31
C GLU A 64 -15.74 0.33 2.53
N PHE A 65 -15.34 -0.87 2.92
CA PHE A 65 -15.70 -2.08 2.20
C PHE A 65 -16.25 -3.13 3.15
N GLU A 66 -17.18 -3.93 2.65
CA GLU A 66 -17.69 -5.06 3.41
C GLU A 66 -16.74 -6.23 3.26
N GLY A 67 -16.62 -7.03 4.31
CA GLY A 67 -15.77 -8.21 4.30
C GLY A 67 -15.37 -8.59 5.72
N GLU A 68 -14.94 -9.83 5.85
CA GLU A 68 -14.45 -10.31 7.13
C GLU A 68 -13.04 -9.82 7.38
N SER A 69 -12.74 -9.44 8.62
CA SER A 69 -11.42 -8.93 8.99
C SER A 69 -10.29 -9.88 8.61
N ALA A 70 -10.52 -11.18 8.72
CA ALA A 70 -9.50 -12.17 8.38
C ALA A 70 -9.17 -12.17 6.89
N GLU A 71 -10.18 -11.99 6.03
CA GLU A 71 -9.96 -11.91 4.59
C GLU A 71 -9.25 -10.62 4.21
N ILE A 72 -9.69 -9.51 4.80
CA ILE A 72 -9.06 -8.21 4.57
C ILE A 72 -7.59 -8.27 4.95
N GLU A 73 -7.30 -8.84 6.10
CA GLU A 73 -5.94 -8.94 6.61
C GLU A 73 -5.06 -9.80 5.70
N ARG A 74 -5.61 -10.91 5.20
CA ARG A 74 -4.88 -11.81 4.30
C ARG A 74 -4.57 -11.13 2.97
N ASP A 75 -5.57 -10.47 2.39
CA ASP A 75 -5.39 -9.75 1.13
C ASP A 75 -4.41 -8.59 1.27
N LEU A 76 -4.47 -7.92 2.42
CA LEU A 76 -3.54 -6.84 2.73
C LEU A 76 -2.10 -7.35 2.80
N GLU A 77 -1.88 -8.50 3.45
CA GLU A 77 -0.54 -9.07 3.55
C GLU A 77 0.04 -9.40 2.17
N VAL A 78 -0.77 -9.98 1.30
CA VAL A 78 -0.35 -10.30 -0.06
C VAL A 78 0.00 -9.02 -0.82
N PHE A 79 -0.86 -8.02 -0.74
CA PHE A 79 -0.65 -6.75 -1.42
C PHE A 79 0.62 -6.05 -0.95
N LEU A 80 0.79 -5.93 0.37
CA LEU A 80 1.97 -5.27 0.92
C LEU A 80 3.26 -6.02 0.57
N GLY A 81 3.21 -7.35 0.60
CA GLY A 81 4.36 -8.15 0.22
C GLY A 81 4.77 -7.96 -1.24
N GLU A 82 3.80 -7.94 -2.14
CA GLU A 82 4.06 -7.72 -3.55
C GLU A 82 4.62 -6.31 -3.81
N MET A 83 4.01 -5.30 -3.20
CA MET A 83 4.44 -3.92 -3.39
C MET A 83 5.80 -3.66 -2.75
N GLU A 84 6.08 -4.31 -1.62
CA GLU A 84 7.38 -4.21 -0.98
C GLU A 84 8.47 -4.86 -1.84
N SER A 85 8.16 -5.99 -2.48
CA SER A 85 9.11 -6.71 -3.31
C SER A 85 9.57 -5.91 -4.52
N VAL A 86 8.74 -4.98 -5.02
CA VAL A 86 9.08 -4.12 -6.15
C VAL A 86 9.48 -2.70 -5.72
N GLY A 87 9.59 -2.47 -4.42
CA GLY A 87 10.08 -1.20 -3.89
C GLY A 87 9.06 -0.06 -3.85
N LEU A 88 7.78 -0.36 -4.05
CA LEU A 88 6.73 0.66 -4.01
C LEU A 88 6.22 0.94 -2.60
N VAL A 89 6.46 0.01 -1.67
CA VAL A 89 6.10 0.14 -0.26
C VAL A 89 7.31 -0.22 0.57
N THR A 90 7.54 0.52 1.64
CA THR A 90 8.62 0.25 2.57
C THR A 90 8.04 -0.08 3.94
N ALA A 91 8.56 -1.12 4.55
CA ALA A 91 8.23 -1.44 5.93
C ALA A 91 9.25 -0.76 6.84
N VAL A 92 8.76 0.02 7.77
CA VAL A 92 9.59 0.71 8.77
C VAL A 92 9.32 0.06 10.12
N ARG A 93 10.35 -0.50 10.73
CA ARG A 93 10.18 -1.10 12.03
C ARG A 93 10.41 -0.04 13.09
N MET A 94 9.35 0.28 13.82
CA MET A 94 9.47 1.15 14.98
C MET A 94 10.04 0.35 16.13
N ALA A 95 11.18 0.78 16.65
CA ALA A 95 11.72 0.17 17.85
C ALA A 95 10.68 0.32 18.97
N ALA A 96 10.40 -0.78 19.66
CA ALA A 96 9.55 -0.68 20.84
C ALA A 96 10.21 0.32 21.77
N SER A 97 9.52 1.40 22.06
CA SER A 97 10.07 2.37 22.99
C SER A 97 10.19 1.71 24.34
N SER A 98 11.36 1.56 24.73
CA SER A 98 11.65 1.06 26.06
C SER A 98 11.55 2.20 27.04
#